data_4b1453b57ed3c72b6fe48757f47edd1a
#
_entry.id   4b1453b57ed3c72b6fe48757f47edd1a
#
_cell.length_a   1.000
_cell.length_b   1.000
_cell.length_c   1.000
_cell.angle_alpha   90.00
_cell.angle_beta   90.00
_cell.angle_gamma   90.00
#
_symmetry.space_group_name_H-M   'P 1'
#
loop_
_entity.id
_entity.type
_entity.pdbx_description
1 polymer ?
#
loop_
_entity_poly.entity_id
_entity_poly.type
_entity_poly.pdbx_seq_one_letter_code
_entity_poly.pdbx_strand_id
1 'polypeptide(L)'
;KVVPGCVTWNGREGNPVWFPAKYGKELLELEGDAGGRKVFRRYREKAVFYEVSLEKELEDIDYVPEIEKMRITEGGTEKTFHVYVIENGKLQRKESLLMALGLTEQMVPRIAAVGAGGKTSLLKQLLAEYQEKGTLPVLVTTTHMKKETAPYFVMEDSIEKILEVHKREGMVIAGLDAGRGRIKSLS
;
A
#
# COMPACT_ATOMS: atom_id res chain seq x y z
N LYS A 1 -15.80 1.74 27.32
CA LYS A 1 -15.17 0.40 27.26
C LYS A 1 -14.34 0.32 26.00
N VAL A 2 -13.09 -0.09 26.13
CA VAL A 2 -12.16 -0.24 25.01
C VAL A 2 -12.32 -1.67 24.48
N VAL A 3 -13.03 -1.83 23.36
CA VAL A 3 -13.42 -3.12 22.75
C VAL A 3 -12.95 -3.18 21.30
N PRO A 4 -12.78 -4.39 20.72
CA PRO A 4 -12.46 -4.49 19.29
C PRO A 4 -13.65 -4.04 18.44
N GLY A 5 -13.39 -3.75 17.18
CA GLY A 5 -14.44 -3.38 16.25
C GLY A 5 -14.09 -3.70 14.81
N CYS A 6 -15.06 -3.58 13.94
CA CYS A 6 -14.88 -3.67 12.49
C CYS A 6 -15.91 -2.78 11.77
N VAL A 7 -15.68 -2.56 10.48
CA VAL A 7 -16.67 -1.94 9.61
C VAL A 7 -17.71 -2.97 9.17
N THR A 8 -18.94 -2.48 8.91
CA THR A 8 -20.02 -3.31 8.38
C THR A 8 -20.78 -2.56 7.28
N TRP A 9 -21.43 -3.30 6.38
CA TRP A 9 -22.43 -2.79 5.45
C TRP A 9 -23.58 -3.79 5.36
N ASN A 10 -24.79 -3.33 5.68
CA ASN A 10 -25.98 -4.17 5.74
C ASN A 10 -25.77 -5.47 6.56
N GLY A 11 -25.08 -5.37 7.71
CA GLY A 11 -24.78 -6.50 8.58
C GLY A 11 -23.66 -7.43 8.10
N ARG A 12 -23.06 -7.19 6.93
CA ARG A 12 -21.86 -7.91 6.45
C ARG A 12 -20.61 -7.26 7.05
N GLU A 13 -19.81 -8.05 7.75
CA GLU A 13 -18.56 -7.59 8.35
C GLU A 13 -17.46 -7.44 7.29
N GLY A 14 -16.72 -6.32 7.35
CA GLY A 14 -15.62 -5.99 6.46
C GLY A 14 -14.32 -5.64 7.19
N ASN A 15 -13.33 -5.21 6.44
CA ASN A 15 -12.09 -4.62 6.91
C ASN A 15 -12.20 -3.08 6.88
N PRO A 16 -11.46 -2.36 7.73
CA PRO A 16 -10.52 -2.88 8.74
C PRO A 16 -11.19 -3.46 9.98
N VAL A 17 -10.48 -4.37 10.64
CA VAL A 17 -10.76 -4.79 12.02
C VAL A 17 -9.73 -4.13 12.92
N TRP A 18 -10.15 -3.50 14.01
CA TRP A 18 -9.26 -2.84 14.95
C TRP A 18 -9.32 -3.47 16.33
N PHE A 19 -8.20 -3.40 17.03
CA PHE A 19 -8.04 -3.95 18.37
C PHE A 19 -7.41 -2.95 19.31
N PRO A 20 -7.95 -2.76 20.50
CA PRO A 20 -7.26 -2.08 21.59
C PRO A 20 -5.98 -2.84 21.99
N ALA A 21 -4.98 -2.12 22.51
CA ALA A 21 -3.67 -2.66 22.87
C ALA A 21 -3.72 -3.89 23.82
N LYS A 22 -4.74 -4.00 24.65
CA LYS A 22 -4.93 -5.14 25.57
C LYS A 22 -5.08 -6.50 24.87
N TYR A 23 -5.43 -6.52 23.56
CA TYR A 23 -5.52 -7.73 22.74
C TYR A 23 -4.21 -8.07 22.02
N GLY A 24 -3.17 -7.25 22.23
CA GLY A 24 -1.89 -7.40 21.52
C GLY A 24 -1.25 -8.76 21.76
N LYS A 25 -1.31 -9.30 22.97
CA LYS A 25 -0.78 -10.64 23.27
C LYS A 25 -1.43 -11.72 22.42
N GLU A 26 -2.75 -11.74 22.32
CA GLU A 26 -3.49 -12.72 21.52
C GLU A 26 -3.23 -12.57 20.02
N LEU A 27 -2.98 -11.34 19.56
CA LEU A 27 -2.61 -11.11 18.17
C LEU A 27 -1.18 -11.60 17.86
N LEU A 28 -0.27 -11.49 18.81
CA LEU A 28 1.11 -11.98 18.69
C LEU A 28 1.20 -13.53 18.74
N GLU A 29 0.21 -14.18 19.34
CA GLU A 29 0.11 -15.65 19.40
C GLU A 29 -0.51 -16.28 18.14
N LEU A 30 -0.90 -15.46 17.15
CA LEU A 30 -1.42 -15.96 15.88
C LEU A 30 -0.28 -16.56 15.04
N GLU A 31 -0.46 -17.82 14.65
CA GLU A 31 0.48 -18.54 13.79
C GLU A 31 -0.06 -18.70 12.36
N GLY A 32 0.85 -18.78 11.40
CA GLY A 32 0.55 -18.98 9.99
C GLY A 32 -0.18 -17.78 9.38
N ASP A 33 -1.06 -18.04 8.44
CA ASP A 33 -1.83 -17.03 7.69
C ASP A 33 -3.13 -16.61 8.41
N ALA A 34 -3.19 -16.84 9.73
CA ALA A 34 -4.36 -16.52 10.54
C ALA A 34 -4.40 -15.03 10.88
N GLY A 35 -5.17 -14.27 10.13
CA GLY A 35 -5.39 -12.84 10.39
C GLY A 35 -6.13 -12.55 11.69
N GLY A 36 -6.13 -11.29 12.14
CA GLY A 36 -6.78 -10.81 13.36
C GLY A 36 -8.27 -11.15 13.48
N ARG A 37 -8.95 -11.49 12.37
CA ARG A 37 -10.36 -11.94 12.40
C ARG A 37 -10.60 -13.16 13.29
N LYS A 38 -9.59 -14.03 13.49
CA LYS A 38 -9.69 -15.18 14.41
C LYS A 38 -9.84 -14.72 15.86
N VAL A 39 -9.08 -13.68 16.23
CA VAL A 39 -9.21 -13.07 17.57
C VAL A 39 -10.52 -12.28 17.66
N PHE A 40 -10.88 -11.52 16.64
CA PHE A 40 -12.11 -10.73 16.61
C PHE A 40 -13.37 -11.58 16.89
N ARG A 41 -13.48 -12.75 16.26
CA ARG A 41 -14.63 -13.66 16.44
C ARG A 41 -14.86 -14.08 17.88
N ARG A 42 -13.79 -14.20 18.71
CA ARG A 42 -13.89 -14.54 20.13
C ARG A 42 -14.56 -13.42 20.95
N TYR A 43 -14.46 -12.20 20.47
CA TYR A 43 -14.96 -10.99 21.15
C TYR A 43 -16.10 -10.30 20.43
N ARG A 44 -16.66 -10.95 19.41
CA ARG A 44 -17.68 -10.38 18.52
C ARG A 44 -18.88 -9.81 19.28
N GLU A 45 -19.36 -10.49 20.31
CA GLU A 45 -20.52 -10.06 21.12
C GLU A 45 -20.28 -8.74 21.88
N LYS A 46 -19.01 -8.39 22.12
CA LYS A 46 -18.59 -7.16 22.80
C LYS A 46 -18.03 -6.12 21.85
N ALA A 47 -17.95 -6.45 20.57
CA ALA A 47 -17.35 -5.60 19.55
C ALA A 47 -18.24 -4.41 19.19
N VAL A 48 -17.61 -3.37 18.64
CA VAL A 48 -18.29 -2.24 18.02
C VAL A 48 -18.29 -2.45 16.52
N PHE A 49 -19.44 -2.24 15.90
CA PHE A 49 -19.63 -2.31 14.47
C PHE A 49 -19.87 -0.89 13.93
N TYR A 50 -19.07 -0.50 12.96
CA TYR A 50 -19.21 0.80 12.28
C TYR A 50 -19.82 0.56 10.92
N GLU A 51 -21.07 1.00 10.74
CA GLU A 51 -21.77 0.88 9.46
C GLU A 51 -21.23 1.91 8.46
N VAL A 52 -20.73 1.42 7.32
CA VAL A 52 -20.26 2.28 6.23
C VAL A 52 -21.41 2.61 5.27
N SER A 53 -21.26 3.69 4.51
CA SER A 53 -22.34 4.19 3.65
C SER A 53 -22.47 3.43 2.34
N LEU A 54 -21.40 2.81 1.88
CA LEU A 54 -21.35 2.14 0.56
C LEU A 54 -20.73 0.75 0.68
N GLU A 55 -21.28 -0.24 0.00
CA GLU A 55 -20.75 -1.60 -0.05
C GLU A 55 -19.30 -1.66 -0.50
N LYS A 56 -18.93 -0.84 -1.48
CA LYS A 56 -17.57 -0.77 -2.00
C LYS A 56 -16.51 -0.36 -0.97
N GLU A 57 -16.90 0.18 0.17
CA GLU A 57 -15.98 0.48 1.28
C GLU A 57 -15.51 -0.78 2.01
N LEU A 58 -16.16 -1.94 1.77
CA LEU A 58 -15.74 -3.24 2.28
C LEU A 58 -14.85 -4.02 1.31
N GLU A 59 -14.64 -3.52 0.09
CA GLU A 59 -13.86 -4.22 -0.92
C GLU A 59 -12.36 -4.11 -0.64
N ASP A 60 -11.66 -5.24 -0.66
CA ASP A 60 -10.20 -5.29 -0.66
C ASP A 60 -9.70 -5.01 -2.08
N ILE A 61 -8.90 -3.96 -2.23
CA ILE A 61 -8.33 -3.58 -3.53
C ILE A 61 -6.93 -4.16 -3.65
N ASP A 62 -6.84 -5.39 -4.15
CA ASP A 62 -5.56 -6.08 -4.30
C ASP A 62 -4.86 -5.84 -5.65
N TYR A 63 -5.57 -5.29 -6.65
CA TYR A 63 -5.08 -5.17 -8.02
C TYR A 63 -5.40 -3.83 -8.69
N VAL A 64 -4.47 -3.34 -9.51
CA VAL A 64 -4.63 -2.10 -10.32
C VAL A 64 -5.88 -2.11 -11.22
N PRO A 65 -6.30 -3.23 -11.86
CA PRO A 65 -7.53 -3.27 -12.63
C PRO A 65 -8.81 -2.97 -11.84
N GLU A 66 -8.80 -3.22 -10.54
CA GLU A 66 -9.94 -2.89 -9.65
C GLU A 66 -9.99 -1.40 -9.38
N ILE A 67 -8.83 -0.74 -9.27
CA ILE A 67 -8.74 0.73 -9.20
C ILE A 67 -9.22 1.37 -10.50
N GLU A 68 -8.90 0.78 -11.66
CA GLU A 68 -9.38 1.27 -12.97
C GLU A 68 -10.89 1.12 -13.12
N LYS A 69 -11.47 0.01 -12.66
CA LYS A 69 -12.94 -0.17 -12.62
C LYS A 69 -13.63 0.86 -11.73
N MET A 70 -13.03 1.18 -10.58
CA MET A 70 -13.54 2.25 -9.71
C MET A 70 -13.47 3.64 -10.37
N ARG A 71 -12.44 3.89 -11.18
CA ARG A 71 -12.30 5.14 -11.97
C ARG A 71 -13.40 5.30 -13.02
N ILE A 72 -13.83 4.21 -13.64
CA ILE A 72 -14.82 4.23 -14.74
C ILE A 72 -16.25 4.43 -14.21
N THR A 73 -16.58 3.98 -13.00
CA THR A 73 -17.94 4.06 -12.45
C THR A 73 -18.31 5.41 -11.83
N GLU A 74 -17.36 6.32 -11.63
CA GLU A 74 -17.62 7.66 -11.08
C GLU A 74 -17.48 8.78 -12.13
N GLY A 75 -18.12 8.62 -13.29
CA GLY A 75 -18.37 9.71 -14.22
C GLY A 75 -17.15 10.53 -14.68
N GLY A 76 -16.35 9.98 -15.59
CA GLY A 76 -15.64 10.71 -16.65
C GLY A 76 -14.63 11.81 -16.28
N THR A 77 -14.31 12.05 -15.03
CA THR A 77 -13.26 12.98 -14.63
C THR A 77 -12.02 12.22 -14.17
N GLU A 78 -10.87 12.59 -14.71
CA GLU A 78 -9.57 12.10 -14.19
C GLU A 78 -9.58 12.21 -12.68
N LYS A 79 -9.56 11.07 -11.99
CA LYS A 79 -9.41 11.08 -10.54
C LYS A 79 -7.98 11.47 -10.21
N THR A 80 -7.82 12.72 -9.87
CA THR A 80 -6.61 13.18 -9.22
C THR A 80 -6.49 12.49 -7.86
N PHE A 81 -5.39 11.79 -7.66
CA PHE A 81 -5.02 11.23 -6.37
C PHE A 81 -4.94 12.35 -5.34
N HIS A 82 -5.72 12.27 -4.28
CA HIS A 82 -5.76 13.30 -3.24
C HIS A 82 -5.02 12.82 -1.99
N VAL A 83 -4.01 13.57 -1.59
CA VAL A 83 -3.25 13.31 -0.36
C VAL A 83 -3.68 14.32 0.70
N TYR A 84 -3.94 13.82 1.89
CA TYR A 84 -4.28 14.64 3.05
C TYR A 84 -3.34 14.33 4.20
N VAL A 85 -2.96 15.38 4.94
CA VAL A 85 -2.18 15.28 6.17
C VAL A 85 -2.93 15.98 7.29
N ILE A 86 -2.65 15.59 8.53
CA ILE A 86 -3.16 16.30 9.71
C ILE A 86 -2.04 17.20 10.22
N GLU A 87 -2.22 18.50 10.07
CA GLU A 87 -1.32 19.52 10.59
C GLU A 87 -2.07 20.40 11.59
N ASN A 88 -1.52 20.54 12.80
CA ASN A 88 -2.14 21.32 13.89
C ASN A 88 -3.61 20.90 14.16
N GLY A 89 -3.89 19.58 14.10
CA GLY A 89 -5.23 19.04 14.33
C GLY A 89 -6.24 19.29 13.21
N LYS A 90 -5.82 19.82 12.06
CA LYS A 90 -6.67 20.08 10.90
C LYS A 90 -6.23 19.23 9.71
N LEU A 91 -7.22 18.71 8.98
CA LEU A 91 -7.00 17.99 7.74
C LEU A 91 -6.63 18.99 6.65
N GLN A 92 -5.46 18.83 6.05
CA GLN A 92 -4.95 19.68 4.97
C GLN A 92 -4.66 18.82 3.73
N ARG A 93 -5.17 19.26 2.58
CA ARG A 93 -4.86 18.64 1.30
C ARG A 93 -3.46 19.04 0.85
N LYS A 94 -2.68 18.08 0.37
CA LYS A 94 -1.39 18.30 -0.29
C LYS A 94 -1.51 17.95 -1.78
N GLU A 95 -0.74 18.61 -2.60
CA GLU A 95 -0.74 18.41 -4.07
C GLU A 95 -0.09 17.10 -4.48
N SER A 96 0.83 16.58 -3.64
CA SER A 96 1.56 15.35 -3.94
C SER A 96 1.87 14.56 -2.65
N LEU A 97 2.21 13.29 -2.83
CA LEU A 97 2.67 12.44 -1.74
C LEU A 97 4.04 12.89 -1.21
N LEU A 98 4.93 13.36 -2.11
CA LEU A 98 6.22 13.95 -1.71
C LEU A 98 6.02 15.11 -0.75
N MET A 99 5.14 16.06 -1.08
CA MET A 99 4.83 17.18 -0.19
C MET A 99 4.22 16.72 1.14
N ALA A 100 3.34 15.75 1.11
CA ALA A 100 2.72 15.19 2.31
C ALA A 100 3.73 14.54 3.27
N LEU A 101 4.78 13.95 2.71
CA LEU A 101 5.87 13.31 3.47
C LEU A 101 7.03 14.27 3.80
N GLY A 102 6.94 15.55 3.41
CA GLY A 102 8.02 16.54 3.59
C GLY A 102 9.27 16.21 2.77
N LEU A 103 9.12 15.50 1.65
CA LEU A 103 10.20 15.16 0.74
C LEU A 103 10.30 16.18 -0.39
N THR A 104 11.52 16.45 -0.84
CA THR A 104 11.77 17.33 -1.99
C THR A 104 12.56 16.56 -3.06
N GLU A 105 12.54 17.07 -4.29
CA GLU A 105 13.29 16.49 -5.40
C GLU A 105 14.81 16.52 -5.20
N GLN A 106 15.35 17.45 -4.39
CA GLN A 106 16.77 17.51 -4.06
C GLN A 106 17.20 16.46 -3.02
N MET A 107 16.23 15.89 -2.31
CA MET A 107 16.53 14.82 -1.35
C MET A 107 16.76 13.51 -2.10
N VAL A 108 17.75 12.74 -1.65
CA VAL A 108 18.00 11.35 -2.06
C VAL A 108 17.68 10.43 -0.87
N PRO A 109 16.41 10.33 -0.46
CA PRO A 109 16.05 9.57 0.72
C PRO A 109 16.08 8.08 0.46
N ARG A 110 16.36 7.31 1.52
CA ARG A 110 16.06 5.88 1.55
C ARG A 110 14.74 5.69 2.27
N ILE A 111 13.72 5.28 1.55
CA ILE A 111 12.35 5.15 2.07
C ILE A 111 12.02 3.67 2.20
N ALA A 112 11.60 3.24 3.38
CA ALA A 112 11.09 1.90 3.64
C ALA A 112 9.60 1.96 3.97
N ALA A 113 8.77 1.24 3.20
CA ALA A 113 7.35 1.07 3.51
C ALA A 113 7.13 -0.23 4.27
N VAL A 114 6.63 -0.13 5.49
CA VAL A 114 6.31 -1.26 6.36
C VAL A 114 4.82 -1.28 6.72
N GLY A 115 4.29 -2.43 7.10
CA GLY A 115 2.89 -2.58 7.50
C GLY A 115 2.10 -3.51 6.59
N ALA A 116 0.79 -3.59 6.82
CA ALA A 116 -0.16 -4.37 6.03
C ALA A 116 -0.78 -3.52 4.91
N GLY A 117 -0.97 -4.08 3.71
CA GLY A 117 -1.66 -3.44 2.59
C GLY A 117 -1.01 -2.15 2.04
N GLY A 118 -1.31 -1.81 0.81
CA GLY A 118 -0.99 -0.51 0.19
C GLY A 118 0.50 -0.15 -0.05
N LYS A 119 1.47 -0.90 0.49
CA LYS A 119 2.91 -0.58 0.40
C LYS A 119 3.40 -0.40 -1.03
N THR A 120 3.09 -1.37 -1.89
CA THR A 120 3.52 -1.34 -3.29
C THR A 120 2.89 -0.16 -4.04
N SER A 121 1.62 0.12 -3.80
CA SER A 121 0.92 1.25 -4.41
C SER A 121 1.52 2.59 -3.96
N LEU A 122 1.80 2.73 -2.66
CA LEU A 122 2.46 3.91 -2.10
C LEU A 122 3.84 4.14 -2.72
N LEU A 123 4.67 3.10 -2.78
CA LEU A 123 6.02 3.19 -3.35
C LEU A 123 5.99 3.47 -4.85
N LYS A 124 5.05 2.90 -5.61
CA LYS A 124 4.88 3.21 -7.02
C LYS A 124 4.44 4.65 -7.26
N GLN A 125 3.55 5.18 -6.42
CA GLN A 125 3.17 6.58 -6.49
C GLN A 125 4.38 7.49 -6.25
N LEU A 126 5.21 7.18 -5.23
CA LEU A 126 6.46 7.92 -4.99
C LEU A 126 7.43 7.83 -6.16
N LEU A 127 7.58 6.65 -6.78
CA LEU A 127 8.42 6.49 -7.98
C LEU A 127 7.94 7.42 -9.10
N ALA A 128 6.64 7.43 -9.38
CA ALA A 128 6.05 8.26 -10.43
C ALA A 128 6.29 9.76 -10.16
N GLU A 129 6.02 10.22 -8.94
CA GLU A 129 6.21 11.61 -8.55
C GLU A 129 7.69 12.06 -8.64
N TYR A 130 8.63 11.19 -8.23
CA TYR A 130 10.06 11.47 -8.38
C TYR A 130 10.48 11.49 -9.86
N GLN A 131 9.96 10.56 -10.68
CA GLN A 131 10.25 10.52 -12.11
C GLN A 131 9.74 11.78 -12.81
N GLU A 132 8.53 12.25 -12.51
CA GLU A 132 7.96 13.50 -13.02
C GLU A 132 8.81 14.73 -12.68
N LYS A 133 9.53 14.68 -11.56
CA LYS A 133 10.48 15.71 -11.13
C LYS A 133 11.87 15.58 -11.75
N GLY A 134 12.07 14.63 -12.66
CA GLY A 134 13.36 14.37 -13.32
C GLY A 134 14.38 13.65 -12.43
N THR A 135 13.97 13.14 -11.28
CA THR A 135 14.80 12.30 -10.43
C THR A 135 14.72 10.86 -10.92
N LEU A 136 15.78 10.09 -10.72
CA LEU A 136 15.89 8.70 -11.17
C LEU A 136 15.68 7.73 -9.99
N PRO A 137 14.44 7.40 -9.60
CA PRO A 137 14.20 6.58 -8.42
C PRO A 137 14.44 5.09 -8.68
N VAL A 138 14.85 4.38 -7.62
CA VAL A 138 15.06 2.93 -7.60
C VAL A 138 14.17 2.31 -6.53
N LEU A 139 13.41 1.28 -6.89
CA LEU A 139 12.65 0.46 -5.95
C LEU A 139 13.24 -0.94 -5.87
N VAL A 140 13.54 -1.38 -4.66
CA VAL A 140 13.89 -2.77 -4.36
C VAL A 140 12.89 -3.34 -3.35
N THR A 141 12.67 -4.64 -3.41
CA THR A 141 11.83 -5.31 -2.42
C THR A 141 12.67 -6.08 -1.42
N THR A 142 12.30 -6.03 -0.15
CA THR A 142 12.88 -6.86 0.92
C THR A 142 12.02 -8.10 1.21
N THR A 143 10.83 -8.18 0.60
CA THR A 143 9.87 -9.28 0.73
C THR A 143 9.43 -9.70 -0.67
N HIS A 144 8.32 -10.41 -0.77
CA HIS A 144 7.75 -10.74 -2.08
C HIS A 144 6.89 -9.60 -2.61
N MET A 145 7.08 -9.25 -3.86
CA MET A 145 6.26 -8.28 -4.60
C MET A 145 5.75 -8.91 -5.90
N LYS A 146 4.59 -8.48 -6.39
CA LYS A 146 4.07 -8.95 -7.67
C LYS A 146 5.02 -8.54 -8.81
N LYS A 147 5.35 -9.49 -9.67
CA LYS A 147 6.07 -9.26 -10.90
C LYS A 147 5.17 -8.55 -11.91
N GLU A 148 5.70 -7.59 -12.62
CA GLU A 148 5.02 -6.93 -13.74
C GLU A 148 5.85 -7.05 -15.01
N THR A 149 5.17 -7.04 -16.14
CA THR A 149 5.84 -6.99 -17.45
C THR A 149 5.96 -5.52 -17.85
N ALA A 150 7.04 -4.90 -17.46
CA ALA A 150 7.32 -3.50 -17.78
C ALA A 150 8.81 -3.31 -18.07
N PRO A 151 9.19 -2.37 -18.95
CA PRO A 151 10.58 -2.17 -19.38
C PRO A 151 11.51 -1.74 -18.23
N TYR A 152 10.97 -1.17 -17.16
CA TYR A 152 11.72 -0.74 -15.98
C TYR A 152 11.87 -1.85 -14.91
N PHE A 153 11.45 -3.09 -15.18
CA PHE A 153 11.66 -4.24 -14.29
C PHE A 153 12.96 -4.98 -14.61
N VAL A 154 13.81 -5.14 -13.59
CA VAL A 154 15.05 -5.95 -13.66
C VAL A 154 14.92 -7.12 -12.69
N MET A 155 15.06 -8.35 -13.19
CA MET A 155 14.88 -9.58 -12.42
C MET A 155 16.19 -10.37 -12.28
N GLU A 156 17.30 -9.67 -12.22
CA GLU A 156 18.63 -10.22 -12.04
C GLU A 156 19.45 -9.35 -11.08
N ASP A 157 20.37 -10.00 -10.37
CA ASP A 157 21.29 -9.31 -9.45
C ASP A 157 22.53 -8.82 -10.23
N SER A 158 22.29 -7.84 -11.11
CA SER A 158 23.34 -7.21 -11.91
C SER A 158 23.22 -5.69 -11.80
N ILE A 159 24.22 -5.10 -11.18
CA ILE A 159 24.31 -3.64 -11.03
C ILE A 159 24.36 -2.97 -12.40
N GLU A 160 25.10 -3.54 -13.36
CA GLU A 160 25.22 -3.01 -14.71
C GLU A 160 23.86 -2.94 -15.39
N LYS A 161 23.07 -4.01 -15.29
CA LYS A 161 21.73 -4.09 -15.86
C LYS A 161 20.76 -3.13 -15.20
N ILE A 162 20.81 -3.03 -13.88
CA ILE A 162 20.00 -2.06 -13.11
C ILE A 162 20.33 -0.64 -13.57
N LEU A 163 21.59 -0.29 -13.69
CA LEU A 163 22.02 1.04 -14.13
C LEU A 163 21.65 1.33 -15.60
N GLU A 164 21.76 0.34 -16.48
CA GLU A 164 21.35 0.47 -17.90
C GLU A 164 19.85 0.81 -17.99
N VAL A 165 19.01 0.00 -17.33
CA VAL A 165 17.55 0.19 -17.33
C VAL A 165 17.18 1.51 -16.67
N HIS A 166 17.79 1.83 -15.54
CA HIS A 166 17.57 3.05 -14.79
C HIS A 166 17.82 4.32 -15.65
N LYS A 167 18.93 4.32 -16.42
CA LYS A 167 19.26 5.43 -17.34
C LYS A 167 18.29 5.52 -18.52
N ARG A 168 17.83 4.38 -19.03
CA ARG A 168 16.96 4.32 -20.19
C ARG A 168 15.52 4.70 -19.87
N GLU A 169 15.00 4.17 -18.77
CA GLU A 169 13.58 4.26 -18.39
C GLU A 169 13.29 5.41 -17.39
N GLY A 170 14.32 6.02 -16.80
CA GLY A 170 14.17 7.06 -15.80
C GLY A 170 13.77 6.54 -14.41
N MET A 171 13.59 5.23 -14.25
CA MET A 171 13.30 4.52 -13.01
C MET A 171 13.65 3.05 -13.15
N VAL A 172 13.77 2.33 -12.04
CA VAL A 172 13.92 0.87 -12.06
C VAL A 172 13.26 0.23 -10.84
N ILE A 173 12.65 -0.93 -11.06
CA ILE A 173 12.19 -1.84 -10.01
C ILE A 173 13.01 -3.11 -10.12
N ALA A 174 13.79 -3.43 -9.10
CA ALA A 174 14.72 -4.55 -9.14
C ALA A 174 14.42 -5.60 -8.06
N GLY A 175 14.58 -6.88 -8.45
CA GLY A 175 14.44 -8.04 -7.56
C GLY A 175 14.70 -9.33 -8.32
N LEU A 176 14.86 -10.44 -7.60
CA LEU A 176 15.04 -11.76 -8.19
C LEU A 176 13.71 -12.45 -8.42
N ASP A 177 13.61 -13.28 -9.44
CA ASP A 177 12.41 -14.10 -9.66
C ASP A 177 12.20 -15.06 -8.48
N ALA A 178 11.01 -15.03 -7.91
CA ALA A 178 10.60 -15.91 -6.80
C ALA A 178 9.60 -17.00 -7.24
N GLY A 179 9.31 -17.08 -8.56
CA GLY A 179 8.25 -17.94 -9.09
C GLY A 179 6.84 -17.40 -8.81
N ARG A 180 5.86 -18.06 -9.38
CA ARG A 180 4.41 -17.75 -9.20
C ARG A 180 4.06 -16.27 -9.46
N GLY A 181 4.75 -15.64 -10.41
CA GLY A 181 4.52 -14.23 -10.75
C GLY A 181 4.96 -13.24 -9.68
N ARG A 182 5.97 -13.56 -8.88
CA ARG A 182 6.52 -12.70 -7.82
C ARG A 182 8.01 -12.48 -7.97
N ILE A 183 8.49 -11.38 -7.43
CA ILE A 183 9.91 -11.10 -7.21
C ILE A 183 10.21 -11.06 -5.71
N LYS A 184 11.46 -11.32 -5.35
CA LYS A 184 12.02 -11.23 -4.00
C LYS A 184 13.23 -10.29 -3.96
N SER A 185 13.81 -10.07 -2.77
CA SER A 185 15.00 -9.24 -2.59
C SER A 185 16.16 -9.66 -3.51
N LEU A 186 16.97 -8.69 -3.90
CA LEU A 186 18.33 -8.93 -4.36
C LEU A 186 19.17 -9.57 -3.24
N SER A 187 20.23 -10.27 -3.59
CA SER A 187 21.14 -10.91 -2.62
C SER A 187 22.05 -9.91 -1.93
#